data_49f06730f55b624b5adae0ea8559a9be
#
_entry.id   49f06730f55b624b5adae0ea8559a9be
#
_cell.length_a   1.000
_cell.length_b   1.000
_cell.length_c   1.000
_cell.angle_alpha   90.00
_cell.angle_beta   90.00
_cell.angle_gamma   90.00
#
_symmetry.space_group_name_H-M   'P 1'
#
loop_
_entity.id
_entity.type
_entity.pdbx_description
1 polymer ?
#
loop_
_entity_poly.entity_id
_entity_poly.type
_entity_poly.pdbx_seq_one_letter_code
_entity_poly.pdbx_strand_id
1 'polypeptide(L)'
;MKTNKIEGKTIIEYETELSHFNRKSLQITKYKEYLQEKNRINHVLFMFYRKELFRKLKFGKYINIKRNEQKMICNFRKMYGNPEDVVICIGDWEQRKQMKYKEPTLGKGIRTLFRKNNYKVFLVDEFRTSCKCSKCDGGVCEKFMVRKHPNKKKNKDELRLMHGLLRCKSGCGSWNRDRNGSSNIYKIAKNAINNIERPSYLCRETSNQSTSMSAYNQTLCRYEKTQR
;
A
#
# COMPACT_ATOMS: atom_id res chain seq x y z
N MET A 1 16.91 -10.29 -26.67
CA MET A 1 16.38 -11.65 -26.43
C MET A 1 14.95 -11.86 -26.96
N LYS A 2 13.97 -11.01 -26.60
CA LYS A 2 12.58 -11.14 -27.13
C LYS A 2 12.44 -10.74 -28.61
N THR A 3 13.46 -10.17 -29.19
CA THR A 3 13.51 -9.74 -30.59
C THR A 3 13.92 -10.86 -31.56
N ASN A 4 14.40 -12.01 -31.06
CA ASN A 4 14.70 -13.15 -31.90
C ASN A 4 13.38 -13.73 -32.46
N LYS A 5 13.35 -13.96 -33.78
CA LYS A 5 12.19 -14.53 -34.47
C LYS A 5 12.11 -16.05 -34.24
N ILE A 6 10.91 -16.52 -33.99
CA ILE A 6 10.52 -17.93 -33.94
C ILE A 6 9.32 -18.07 -34.86
N GLU A 7 9.38 -18.98 -35.82
CA GLU A 7 8.31 -19.15 -36.82
C GLU A 7 7.92 -17.83 -37.53
N GLY A 8 8.94 -17.00 -37.85
CA GLY A 8 8.73 -15.74 -38.56
C GLY A 8 8.33 -14.53 -37.71
N LYS A 9 7.91 -14.71 -36.45
CA LYS A 9 7.49 -13.64 -35.53
C LYS A 9 8.41 -13.56 -34.32
N THR A 10 8.49 -12.39 -33.72
CA THR A 10 9.17 -12.17 -32.45
C THR A 10 8.28 -12.58 -31.28
N ILE A 11 8.89 -12.89 -30.13
CA ILE A 11 8.13 -13.16 -28.89
C ILE A 11 7.25 -11.99 -28.47
N ILE A 12 7.70 -10.77 -28.73
CA ILE A 12 6.92 -9.56 -28.45
C ILE A 12 5.64 -9.52 -29.28
N GLU A 13 5.71 -9.89 -30.56
CA GLU A 13 4.55 -9.94 -31.43
C GLU A 13 3.53 -10.96 -30.95
N TYR A 14 3.96 -12.17 -30.57
CA TYR A 14 3.07 -13.18 -29.97
C TYR A 14 2.44 -12.70 -28.66
N GLU A 15 3.18 -12.06 -27.81
CA GLU A 15 2.63 -11.48 -26.57
C GLU A 15 1.64 -10.35 -26.86
N THR A 16 1.89 -9.53 -27.88
CA THR A 16 1.01 -8.45 -28.31
C THR A 16 -0.29 -9.01 -28.88
N GLU A 17 -0.24 -10.03 -29.74
CA GLU A 17 -1.42 -10.71 -30.24
C GLU A 17 -2.30 -11.21 -29.09
N LEU A 18 -1.72 -11.90 -28.10
CA LEU A 18 -2.47 -12.39 -26.94
C LEU A 18 -3.06 -11.25 -26.09
N SER A 19 -2.43 -10.08 -26.07
CA SER A 19 -2.89 -8.95 -25.26
C SER A 19 -4.21 -8.33 -25.77
N HIS A 20 -4.58 -8.58 -27.02
CA HIS A 20 -5.86 -8.15 -27.57
C HIS A 20 -7.03 -8.95 -27.01
N PHE A 21 -6.79 -10.12 -26.44
CA PHE A 21 -7.79 -10.98 -25.84
C PHE A 21 -7.86 -10.79 -24.32
N ASN A 22 -9.07 -10.55 -23.80
CA ASN A 22 -9.23 -10.26 -22.36
C ASN A 22 -9.33 -11.56 -21.54
N ARG A 23 -8.24 -11.90 -20.84
CA ARG A 23 -8.18 -13.07 -19.94
C ARG A 23 -9.10 -12.96 -18.69
N LYS A 24 -9.64 -11.78 -18.40
CA LYS A 24 -10.48 -11.49 -17.22
C LYS A 24 -11.94 -11.24 -17.63
N SER A 25 -12.32 -11.60 -18.84
CA SER A 25 -13.71 -11.44 -19.29
C SER A 25 -14.63 -12.40 -18.52
N LEU A 26 -15.77 -11.88 -18.06
CA LEU A 26 -16.86 -12.69 -17.51
C LEU A 26 -17.76 -13.28 -18.61
N GLN A 27 -17.61 -12.84 -19.86
CA GLN A 27 -18.30 -13.39 -21.01
C GLN A 27 -17.60 -14.65 -21.48
N ILE A 28 -18.32 -15.78 -21.45
CA ILE A 28 -17.78 -17.11 -21.79
C ILE A 28 -17.24 -17.16 -23.23
N THR A 29 -17.91 -16.52 -24.19
CA THR A 29 -17.46 -16.44 -25.58
C THR A 29 -16.11 -15.80 -25.72
N LYS A 30 -15.92 -14.60 -25.16
CA LYS A 30 -14.62 -13.88 -25.17
C LYS A 30 -13.53 -14.61 -24.40
N TYR A 31 -13.89 -15.33 -23.35
CA TYR A 31 -12.93 -16.15 -22.62
C TYR A 31 -12.49 -17.38 -23.41
N LYS A 32 -13.42 -18.02 -24.17
CA LYS A 32 -13.09 -19.10 -25.10
C LYS A 32 -12.14 -18.64 -26.22
N GLU A 33 -12.39 -17.48 -26.81
CA GLU A 33 -11.48 -16.86 -27.81
C GLU A 33 -10.08 -16.67 -27.25
N TYR A 34 -9.97 -16.12 -26.01
CA TYR A 34 -8.69 -16.00 -25.33
C TYR A 34 -8.00 -17.36 -25.15
N LEU A 35 -8.73 -18.41 -24.73
CA LEU A 35 -8.16 -19.74 -24.55
C LEU A 35 -7.70 -20.37 -25.86
N GLN A 36 -8.45 -20.22 -26.93
CA GLN A 36 -8.08 -20.72 -28.27
C GLN A 36 -6.77 -20.05 -28.71
N GLU A 37 -6.69 -18.73 -28.64
CA GLU A 37 -5.50 -18.00 -29.04
C GLU A 37 -4.30 -18.33 -28.14
N LYS A 38 -4.53 -18.42 -26.84
CA LYS A 38 -3.49 -18.84 -25.91
C LYS A 38 -2.95 -20.23 -26.22
N ASN A 39 -3.81 -21.19 -26.55
CA ASN A 39 -3.39 -22.54 -26.91
C ASN A 39 -2.58 -22.57 -28.19
N ARG A 40 -2.96 -21.78 -29.20
CA ARG A 40 -2.25 -21.66 -30.48
C ARG A 40 -0.80 -21.23 -30.26
N ILE A 41 -0.55 -20.21 -29.44
CA ILE A 41 0.78 -19.64 -29.25
C ILE A 41 1.53 -20.21 -28.05
N ASN A 42 0.88 -21.01 -27.22
CA ASN A 42 1.45 -21.50 -25.96
C ASN A 42 2.74 -22.30 -26.14
N HIS A 43 2.85 -23.10 -27.21
CA HIS A 43 4.03 -23.88 -27.50
C HIS A 43 5.26 -22.96 -27.69
N VAL A 44 5.13 -21.94 -28.52
CA VAL A 44 6.20 -20.98 -28.83
C VAL A 44 6.65 -20.24 -27.58
N LEU A 45 5.68 -19.72 -26.83
CA LEU A 45 5.96 -19.01 -25.57
C LEU A 45 6.61 -19.94 -24.53
N PHE A 46 6.11 -21.17 -24.42
CA PHE A 46 6.67 -22.16 -23.51
C PHE A 46 8.13 -22.48 -23.86
N MET A 47 8.44 -22.79 -25.12
CA MET A 47 9.81 -23.07 -25.57
C MET A 47 10.76 -21.91 -25.31
N PHE A 48 10.29 -20.68 -25.43
CA PHE A 48 11.09 -19.51 -25.11
C PHE A 48 11.30 -19.32 -23.61
N TYR A 49 10.23 -19.36 -22.79
CA TYR A 49 10.29 -19.07 -21.37
C TYR A 49 10.80 -20.23 -20.50
N ARG A 50 10.87 -21.49 -21.02
CA ARG A 50 11.49 -22.61 -20.32
C ARG A 50 13.02 -22.49 -20.20
N LYS A 51 13.65 -21.56 -20.92
CA LYS A 51 15.12 -21.35 -20.87
C LYS A 51 15.59 -21.12 -19.45
N GLU A 52 16.74 -21.67 -19.12
CA GLU A 52 17.33 -21.63 -17.78
C GLU A 52 17.48 -20.20 -17.23
N LEU A 53 17.79 -19.24 -18.10
CA LEU A 53 17.91 -17.84 -17.75
C LEU A 53 16.67 -17.30 -17.00
N PHE A 54 15.46 -17.59 -17.48
CA PHE A 54 14.24 -17.09 -16.84
C PHE A 54 14.00 -17.72 -15.47
N ARG A 55 14.38 -19.00 -15.31
CA ARG A 55 14.35 -19.68 -14.01
C ARG A 55 15.35 -19.06 -13.04
N LYS A 56 16.59 -18.80 -13.48
CA LYS A 56 17.62 -18.11 -12.68
C LYS A 56 17.18 -16.72 -12.27
N LEU A 57 16.61 -15.93 -13.17
CA LEU A 57 16.08 -14.60 -12.86
C LEU A 57 14.93 -14.65 -11.84
N LYS A 58 14.01 -15.59 -12.00
CA LYS A 58 12.90 -15.78 -11.07
C LYS A 58 13.39 -16.21 -9.68
N PHE A 59 14.34 -17.13 -9.64
CA PHE A 59 14.95 -17.58 -8.40
C PHE A 59 15.76 -16.47 -7.73
N GLY A 60 16.59 -15.74 -8.48
CA GLY A 60 17.32 -14.58 -7.98
C GLY A 60 16.39 -13.51 -7.39
N LYS A 61 15.27 -13.22 -8.06
CA LYS A 61 14.24 -12.33 -7.53
C LYS A 61 13.69 -12.84 -6.19
N TYR A 62 13.36 -14.12 -6.09
CA TYR A 62 12.86 -14.73 -4.85
C TYR A 62 13.86 -14.58 -3.70
N ILE A 63 15.11 -14.94 -3.93
CA ILE A 63 16.18 -14.83 -2.92
C ILE A 63 16.37 -13.38 -2.47
N ASN A 64 16.40 -12.44 -3.42
CA ASN A 64 16.57 -11.02 -3.10
C ASN A 64 15.40 -10.45 -2.28
N ILE A 65 14.16 -10.85 -2.58
CA ILE A 65 13.01 -10.48 -1.77
C ILE A 65 13.19 -11.00 -0.33
N LYS A 66 13.54 -12.28 -0.16
CA LYS A 66 13.74 -12.89 1.18
C LYS A 66 14.86 -12.21 1.97
N ARG A 67 15.99 -11.91 1.32
CA ARG A 67 17.09 -11.18 1.96
C ARG A 67 16.68 -9.78 2.38
N ASN A 68 15.94 -9.05 1.55
CA ASN A 68 15.47 -7.70 1.87
C ASN A 68 14.42 -7.71 2.99
N GLU A 69 13.49 -8.65 2.98
CA GLU A 69 12.53 -8.85 4.08
C GLU A 69 13.26 -9.08 5.40
N GLN A 70 14.23 -10.01 5.42
CA GLN A 70 15.02 -10.31 6.62
C GLN A 70 15.85 -9.10 7.07
N LYS A 71 16.51 -8.40 6.16
CA LYS A 71 17.28 -7.20 6.47
C LYS A 71 16.39 -6.12 7.08
N MET A 72 15.18 -5.92 6.55
CA MET A 72 14.21 -4.96 7.07
C MET A 72 13.83 -5.30 8.53
N ILE A 73 13.51 -6.55 8.81
CA ILE A 73 13.17 -7.00 10.18
C ILE A 73 14.34 -6.86 11.14
N CYS A 74 15.55 -7.23 10.72
CA CYS A 74 16.76 -7.06 11.54
C CYS A 74 17.01 -5.58 11.86
N ASN A 75 16.89 -4.71 10.87
CA ASN A 75 17.08 -3.27 11.09
C ASN A 75 15.98 -2.69 12.00
N PHE A 76 14.74 -3.12 11.81
CA PHE A 76 13.62 -2.72 12.65
C PHE A 76 13.86 -3.13 14.12
N ARG A 77 14.27 -4.39 14.35
CA ARG A 77 14.60 -4.90 15.68
C ARG A 77 15.72 -4.11 16.34
N LYS A 78 16.77 -3.76 15.59
CA LYS A 78 17.88 -2.94 16.11
C LYS A 78 17.44 -1.53 16.52
N MET A 79 16.47 -0.95 15.81
CA MET A 79 16.03 0.43 16.07
C MET A 79 14.93 0.53 17.13
N TYR A 80 14.03 -0.44 17.19
CA TYR A 80 12.81 -0.34 18.00
C TYR A 80 12.69 -1.40 19.10
N GLY A 81 13.47 -2.48 19.03
CA GLY A 81 13.45 -3.55 20.03
C GLY A 81 12.80 -4.85 19.54
N ASN A 82 12.67 -5.79 20.48
CA ASN A 82 12.15 -7.12 20.21
C ASN A 82 10.63 -7.13 20.04
N PRO A 83 10.06 -8.22 19.45
CA PRO A 83 8.63 -8.35 19.28
C PRO A 83 7.79 -8.27 20.56
N GLU A 84 8.38 -8.59 21.69
CA GLU A 84 7.72 -8.57 23.01
C GLU A 84 7.51 -7.16 23.52
N ASP A 85 8.43 -6.25 23.19
CA ASP A 85 8.47 -4.87 23.70
C ASP A 85 7.75 -3.88 22.78
N VAL A 86 7.43 -4.29 21.54
CA VAL A 86 6.98 -3.38 20.49
C VAL A 86 5.60 -3.74 19.96
N VAL A 87 4.72 -2.76 19.92
CA VAL A 87 3.42 -2.82 19.28
C VAL A 87 3.45 -1.96 18.02
N ILE A 88 3.09 -2.54 16.88
CA ILE A 88 3.08 -1.85 15.60
C ILE A 88 1.63 -1.46 15.27
N CYS A 89 1.39 -0.15 15.14
CA CYS A 89 0.11 0.40 14.73
C CYS A 89 0.20 0.95 13.31
N ILE A 90 -0.58 0.39 12.40
CA ILE A 90 -0.59 0.76 10.98
C ILE A 90 -2.00 1.22 10.63
N GLY A 91 -2.10 2.24 9.78
CA GLY A 91 -3.38 2.65 9.23
C GLY A 91 -4.10 1.52 8.48
N ASP A 92 -5.41 1.51 8.53
CA ASP A 92 -6.26 0.47 7.93
C ASP A 92 -6.54 0.73 6.44
N TRP A 93 -6.09 1.85 5.91
CA TRP A 93 -6.32 2.20 4.51
C TRP A 93 -5.62 1.21 3.56
N GLU A 94 -6.39 0.68 2.62
CA GLU A 94 -5.89 -0.18 1.55
C GLU A 94 -6.30 0.37 0.19
N GLN A 95 -5.34 0.50 -0.70
CA GLN A 95 -5.65 0.81 -2.08
C GLN A 95 -6.17 -0.44 -2.79
N ARG A 96 -7.47 -0.49 -3.05
CA ARG A 96 -8.12 -1.63 -3.74
C ARG A 96 -7.77 -1.69 -5.23
N LYS A 97 -7.47 -0.54 -5.85
CA LYS A 97 -7.07 -0.43 -7.26
C LYS A 97 -5.71 0.22 -7.36
N GLN A 98 -4.78 -0.45 -8.03
CA GLN A 98 -3.49 0.14 -8.33
C GLN A 98 -3.66 1.28 -9.34
N MET A 99 -3.09 2.44 -9.04
CA MET A 99 -3.06 3.54 -10.00
C MET A 99 -2.10 3.21 -11.14
N LYS A 100 -2.54 3.50 -12.39
CA LYS A 100 -1.70 3.30 -13.57
C LYS A 100 -0.35 4.01 -13.41
N TYR A 101 0.74 3.33 -13.68
CA TYR A 101 2.13 3.82 -13.56
C TYR A 101 2.59 4.19 -12.11
N LYS A 102 1.91 3.72 -11.09
CA LYS A 102 2.34 3.86 -9.69
C LYS A 102 2.72 2.51 -9.09
N GLU A 103 3.65 2.55 -8.15
CA GLU A 103 4.03 1.36 -7.39
C GLU A 103 2.87 0.86 -6.53
N PRO A 104 2.73 -0.47 -6.34
CA PRO A 104 1.71 -1.02 -5.47
C PRO A 104 1.93 -0.60 -4.02
N THR A 105 0.84 -0.31 -3.33
CA THR A 105 0.89 0.02 -1.89
C THR A 105 1.27 -1.22 -1.07
N LEU A 106 2.24 -1.08 -0.19
CA LEU A 106 2.74 -2.13 0.71
C LEU A 106 1.78 -2.33 1.91
N GLY A 107 0.52 -2.68 1.65
CA GLY A 107 -0.46 -2.90 2.71
C GLY A 107 -0.31 -4.28 3.40
N LYS A 108 -1.01 -5.28 2.87
CA LYS A 108 -1.07 -6.64 3.46
C LYS A 108 0.29 -7.30 3.62
N GLY A 109 1.20 -7.13 2.65
CA GLY A 109 2.51 -7.77 2.65
C GLY A 109 3.36 -7.39 3.86
N ILE A 110 3.44 -6.10 4.18
CA ILE A 110 4.23 -5.61 5.31
C ILE A 110 3.64 -6.07 6.66
N ARG A 111 2.31 -6.04 6.79
CA ARG A 111 1.62 -6.53 7.99
C ARG A 111 1.88 -8.02 8.22
N THR A 112 1.77 -8.81 7.16
CA THR A 112 2.05 -10.25 7.21
C THR A 112 3.51 -10.51 7.56
N LEU A 113 4.45 -9.71 7.04
CA LEU A 113 5.86 -9.86 7.36
C LEU A 113 6.16 -9.63 8.84
N PHE A 114 5.63 -8.57 9.43
CA PHE A 114 5.80 -8.29 10.86
C PHE A 114 5.14 -9.37 11.73
N ARG A 115 3.92 -9.80 11.40
CA ARG A 115 3.23 -10.88 12.13
C ARG A 115 3.99 -12.20 12.08
N LYS A 116 4.56 -12.57 10.92
CA LYS A 116 5.42 -13.76 10.78
C LYS A 116 6.70 -13.71 11.64
N ASN A 117 7.11 -12.51 12.04
CA ASN A 117 8.24 -12.28 12.94
C ASN A 117 7.78 -11.97 14.37
N ASN A 118 6.59 -12.42 14.75
CA ASN A 118 5.99 -12.36 16.08
C ASN A 118 5.69 -10.95 16.62
N TYR A 119 5.75 -9.90 15.77
CA TYR A 119 5.31 -8.57 16.17
C TYR A 119 3.79 -8.48 16.24
N LYS A 120 3.27 -7.85 17.29
CA LYS A 120 1.85 -7.50 17.42
C LYS A 120 1.53 -6.34 16.49
N VAL A 121 0.64 -6.57 15.50
CA VAL A 121 0.28 -5.56 14.49
C VAL A 121 -1.20 -5.25 14.56
N PHE A 122 -1.54 -4.02 14.90
CA PHE A 122 -2.90 -3.50 14.99
C PHE A 122 -3.20 -2.54 13.84
N LEU A 123 -4.45 -2.53 13.41
CA LEU A 123 -4.95 -1.58 12.41
C LEU A 123 -5.67 -0.43 13.10
N VAL A 124 -5.38 0.78 12.67
CA VAL A 124 -5.96 2.01 13.20
C VAL A 124 -6.74 2.71 12.08
N ASP A 125 -7.99 3.08 12.34
CA ASP A 125 -8.76 3.92 11.41
C ASP A 125 -8.07 5.28 11.23
N GLU A 126 -7.72 5.61 9.99
CA GLU A 126 -6.98 6.83 9.63
C GLU A 126 -7.87 8.07 9.48
N PHE A 127 -9.13 8.02 9.93
CA PHE A 127 -10.04 9.14 9.74
C PHE A 127 -9.44 10.46 10.24
N ARG A 128 -9.33 11.44 9.36
CA ARG A 128 -8.78 12.79 9.59
C ARG A 128 -7.32 12.88 10.09
N THR A 129 -6.59 11.77 10.22
CA THR A 129 -5.20 11.78 10.75
C THR A 129 -4.24 12.63 9.92
N SER A 130 -4.44 12.71 8.60
CA SER A 130 -3.60 13.47 7.69
C SER A 130 -3.99 14.95 7.53
N CYS A 131 -5.16 15.38 8.02
CA CYS A 131 -5.65 16.76 7.86
C CYS A 131 -5.82 17.51 9.19
N LYS A 132 -5.75 16.83 10.32
CA LYS A 132 -5.77 17.45 11.65
C LYS A 132 -4.34 17.57 12.19
N CYS A 133 -4.04 18.69 12.84
CA CYS A 133 -2.72 18.94 13.41
C CYS A 133 -2.45 17.99 14.57
N SER A 134 -1.30 17.33 14.55
CA SER A 134 -0.89 16.42 15.64
C SER A 134 -0.37 17.16 16.88
N LYS A 135 -0.05 18.46 16.78
CA LYS A 135 0.51 19.26 17.89
C LYS A 135 -0.57 20.02 18.67
N CYS A 136 -1.52 20.64 17.98
CA CYS A 136 -2.67 21.23 18.64
C CYS A 136 -3.90 20.32 18.45
N ASP A 137 -4.72 20.20 19.46
CA ASP A 137 -5.83 19.25 19.52
C ASP A 137 -6.96 19.62 18.53
N GLY A 138 -6.81 19.09 17.31
CA GLY A 138 -7.84 19.18 16.28
C GLY A 138 -7.73 20.35 15.31
N GLY A 139 -6.71 21.20 15.40
CA GLY A 139 -6.48 22.27 14.43
C GLY A 139 -6.44 21.77 12.99
N VAL A 140 -7.03 22.53 12.08
CA VAL A 140 -7.08 22.17 10.67
C VAL A 140 -5.74 22.46 10.00
N CYS A 141 -5.24 21.48 9.25
CA CYS A 141 -4.08 21.66 8.40
C CYS A 141 -4.49 21.91 6.96
N GLU A 142 -3.88 22.92 6.34
CA GLU A 142 -4.07 23.26 4.95
C GLU A 142 -2.82 22.96 4.11
N LYS A 143 -3.00 22.71 2.83
CA LYS A 143 -1.92 22.61 1.85
C LYS A 143 -1.54 24.04 1.48
N PHE A 144 -0.25 24.40 1.56
CA PHE A 144 0.17 25.79 1.40
C PHE A 144 1.26 26.02 0.35
N MET A 145 2.01 24.99 -0.01
CA MET A 145 3.09 25.16 -0.98
C MET A 145 2.65 24.77 -2.38
N VAL A 146 3.00 25.62 -3.31
CA VAL A 146 2.77 25.44 -4.74
C VAL A 146 4.12 25.48 -5.47
N ARG A 147 4.35 24.59 -6.41
CA ARG A 147 5.55 24.60 -7.24
C ARG A 147 5.22 24.42 -8.72
N LYS A 148 6.11 24.88 -9.58
CA LYS A 148 5.99 24.66 -11.04
C LYS A 148 6.00 23.16 -11.36
N HIS A 149 5.30 22.78 -12.42
CA HIS A 149 5.22 21.38 -12.85
C HIS A 149 6.62 20.82 -13.16
N PRO A 150 7.00 19.63 -12.65
CA PRO A 150 8.35 19.06 -12.85
C PRO A 150 8.63 18.73 -14.33
N ASN A 151 7.61 18.50 -15.14
CA ASN A 151 7.78 18.20 -16.55
C ASN A 151 7.76 19.51 -17.37
N LYS A 152 8.95 19.94 -17.83
CA LYS A 152 9.15 21.16 -18.63
C LYS A 152 8.41 21.17 -19.97
N LYS A 153 7.98 20.01 -20.49
CA LYS A 153 7.25 19.86 -21.77
C LYS A 153 5.75 20.12 -21.64
N LYS A 154 5.19 20.11 -20.42
CA LYS A 154 3.79 20.46 -20.17
C LYS A 154 3.73 21.81 -19.48
N ASN A 155 3.05 22.76 -20.09
CA ASN A 155 2.77 24.12 -19.62
C ASN A 155 3.72 24.65 -18.52
N LYS A 156 4.71 25.47 -18.93
CA LYS A 156 5.77 25.99 -18.05
C LYS A 156 5.25 26.79 -16.84
N ASP A 157 4.00 27.23 -16.86
CA ASP A 157 3.41 28.13 -15.86
C ASP A 157 2.35 27.44 -14.98
N GLU A 158 2.08 26.15 -15.18
CA GLU A 158 1.12 25.42 -14.33
C GLU A 158 1.69 25.20 -12.92
N LEU A 159 1.13 25.90 -11.95
CA LEU A 159 1.45 25.75 -10.53
C LEU A 159 0.69 24.55 -9.95
N ARG A 160 1.42 23.62 -9.31
CA ARG A 160 0.85 22.46 -8.64
C ARG A 160 1.05 22.50 -7.15
N LEU A 161 -0.03 22.18 -6.45
CA LEU A 161 -0.04 22.11 -5.00
C LEU A 161 0.81 20.93 -4.51
N MET A 162 1.67 21.17 -3.54
CA MET A 162 2.48 20.12 -2.89
C MET A 162 1.65 19.38 -1.85
N HIS A 163 1.14 18.20 -2.21
CA HIS A 163 0.29 17.40 -1.35
C HIS A 163 1.00 16.84 -0.09
N GLY A 164 2.34 16.80 -0.10
CA GLY A 164 3.13 16.29 1.03
C GLY A 164 3.40 17.30 2.15
N LEU A 165 3.04 18.56 1.97
CA LEU A 165 3.29 19.64 2.94
C LEU A 165 1.99 20.26 3.44
N LEU A 166 1.92 20.48 4.75
CA LEU A 166 0.76 21.02 5.45
C LEU A 166 1.20 22.19 6.34
N ARG A 167 0.34 23.20 6.49
CA ARG A 167 0.47 24.25 7.49
C ARG A 167 -0.73 24.20 8.45
N CYS A 168 -0.47 24.25 9.74
CA CYS A 168 -1.52 24.37 10.73
C CYS A 168 -2.10 25.78 10.74
N LYS A 169 -3.41 25.93 10.60
CA LYS A 169 -4.11 27.24 10.67
C LYS A 169 -4.03 27.89 12.04
N SER A 170 -3.86 27.09 13.10
CA SER A 170 -3.69 27.58 14.47
C SER A 170 -2.26 28.01 14.81
N GLY A 171 -1.37 28.14 13.84
CA GLY A 171 -0.02 28.67 14.05
C GLY A 171 1.02 27.67 14.59
N CYS A 172 0.70 26.36 14.72
CA CYS A 172 1.65 25.38 15.27
C CYS A 172 2.88 25.11 14.38
N GLY A 173 2.85 25.53 13.12
CA GLY A 173 3.93 25.36 12.16
C GLY A 173 3.54 24.57 10.90
N SER A 174 4.57 24.14 10.17
CA SER A 174 4.42 23.37 8.93
C SER A 174 4.88 21.95 9.13
N TRP A 175 4.18 21.01 8.49
CA TRP A 175 4.38 19.58 8.69
C TRP A 175 4.55 18.83 7.36
N ASN A 176 5.38 17.79 7.36
CA ASN A 176 5.23 16.73 6.40
C ASN A 176 3.92 15.97 6.69
N ARG A 177 3.09 15.76 5.69
CA ARG A 177 1.76 15.13 5.81
C ARG A 177 1.83 13.73 6.45
N ASP A 178 2.80 12.93 6.03
CA ASP A 178 2.95 11.55 6.50
C ASP A 178 3.43 11.52 7.96
N ARG A 179 4.35 12.44 8.31
CA ARG A 179 4.77 12.62 9.71
C ARG A 179 3.62 13.08 10.60
N ASN A 180 2.78 13.99 10.13
CA ASN A 180 1.60 14.44 10.88
C ASN A 180 0.61 13.28 11.05
N GLY A 181 0.35 12.51 9.99
CA GLY A 181 -0.53 11.33 10.01
C GLY A 181 -0.04 10.27 10.99
N SER A 182 1.25 9.90 10.93
CA SER A 182 1.83 8.91 11.84
C SER A 182 1.81 9.37 13.30
N SER A 183 2.02 10.67 13.56
CA SER A 183 1.91 11.22 14.92
C SER A 183 0.49 11.15 15.47
N ASN A 184 -0.53 11.36 14.64
CA ASN A 184 -1.93 11.19 15.03
C ASN A 184 -2.28 9.71 15.26
N ILE A 185 -1.80 8.80 14.42
CA ILE A 185 -1.96 7.35 14.62
C ILE A 185 -1.30 6.92 15.94
N TYR A 186 -0.09 7.42 16.22
CA TYR A 186 0.58 7.16 17.48
C TYR A 186 -0.23 7.67 18.69
N LYS A 187 -0.81 8.88 18.61
CA LYS A 187 -1.67 9.43 19.67
C LYS A 187 -2.88 8.54 19.92
N ILE A 188 -3.57 8.06 18.85
CA ILE A 188 -4.69 7.13 18.96
C ILE A 188 -4.25 5.82 19.63
N ALA A 189 -3.14 5.26 19.20
CA ALA A 189 -2.61 4.01 19.74
C ALA A 189 -2.20 4.14 21.22
N LYS A 190 -1.50 5.21 21.56
CA LYS A 190 -1.10 5.51 22.95
C LYS A 190 -2.32 5.66 23.87
N ASN A 191 -3.35 6.37 23.42
CA ASN A 191 -4.59 6.52 24.18
C ASN A 191 -5.27 5.16 24.40
N ALA A 192 -5.35 4.34 23.34
CA ALA A 192 -5.95 3.00 23.46
C ALA A 192 -5.18 2.08 24.43
N ILE A 193 -3.85 2.11 24.43
CA ILE A 193 -3.03 1.34 25.39
C ILE A 193 -3.26 1.81 26.83
N ASN A 194 -3.46 3.11 27.04
CA ASN A 194 -3.70 3.69 28.37
C ASN A 194 -5.19 3.70 28.77
N ASN A 195 -6.07 3.04 28.03
CA ASN A 195 -7.52 3.07 28.22
C ASN A 195 -8.14 4.49 28.20
N ILE A 196 -7.52 5.41 27.48
CA ILE A 196 -8.00 6.77 27.24
C ILE A 196 -8.83 6.78 25.95
N GLU A 197 -9.92 7.52 25.92
CA GLU A 197 -10.75 7.65 24.74
C GLU A 197 -9.99 8.25 23.55
N ARG A 198 -10.41 7.84 22.37
CA ARG A 198 -9.91 8.37 21.10
C ARG A 198 -10.25 9.88 21.03
N PRO A 199 -9.32 10.75 20.62
CA PRO A 199 -9.59 12.17 20.47
C PRO A 199 -10.78 12.42 19.56
N SER A 200 -11.75 13.22 20.01
CA SER A 200 -13.03 13.46 19.31
C SER A 200 -12.84 13.97 17.88
N TYR A 201 -11.84 14.84 17.65
CA TYR A 201 -11.54 15.38 16.33
C TYR A 201 -10.98 14.35 15.32
N LEU A 202 -10.61 13.14 15.78
CA LEU A 202 -10.21 12.00 14.97
C LEU A 202 -11.30 10.91 14.89
N CYS A 203 -12.44 11.11 15.53
CA CYS A 203 -13.60 10.23 15.44
C CYS A 203 -14.46 10.57 14.23
N ARG A 204 -15.16 9.56 13.69
CA ARG A 204 -16.26 9.77 12.73
C ARG A 204 -17.48 10.26 13.52
N GLU A 205 -18.18 11.22 12.99
CA GLU A 205 -19.49 11.61 13.52
C GLU A 205 -20.44 10.42 13.32
N THR A 206 -20.79 9.72 14.39
CA THR A 206 -21.88 8.75 14.37
C THR A 206 -23.18 9.53 14.38
N SER A 207 -23.93 9.47 13.30
CA SER A 207 -25.34 9.85 13.31
C SER A 207 -26.04 8.92 14.31
N ASN A 208 -26.37 9.46 15.49
CA ASN A 208 -27.19 8.88 16.55
C ASN A 208 -26.71 7.61 17.28
N GLN A 209 -26.72 7.77 18.59
CA GLN A 209 -26.80 6.80 19.67
C GLN A 209 -25.52 6.34 20.35
N SER A 210 -25.43 6.71 21.63
CA SER A 210 -24.85 5.99 22.75
C SER A 210 -24.21 4.64 22.38
N THR A 211 -22.94 4.62 22.12
CA THR A 211 -22.17 3.38 22.07
C THR A 211 -21.27 3.34 23.30
N SER A 212 -21.73 2.59 24.30
CA SER A 212 -21.02 2.11 25.46
C SER A 212 -19.63 1.56 25.11
N MET A 213 -18.74 1.49 26.09
CA MET A 213 -17.36 0.95 26.05
C MET A 213 -17.14 -0.35 25.26
N SER A 214 -18.20 -1.09 24.91
CA SER A 214 -18.16 -2.32 24.12
C SER A 214 -17.67 -2.15 22.67
N ALA A 215 -17.92 -1.00 22.04
CA ALA A 215 -17.47 -0.74 20.66
C ALA A 215 -15.96 -0.46 20.55
N TYR A 216 -15.34 0.01 21.64
CA TYR A 216 -13.91 0.29 21.73
C TYR A 216 -13.09 -1.01 21.71
N ASN A 217 -13.58 -2.05 22.40
CA ASN A 217 -12.97 -3.38 22.40
C ASN A 217 -13.13 -4.11 21.07
N GLN A 218 -14.15 -3.81 20.26
CA GLN A 218 -14.35 -4.41 18.95
C GLN A 218 -13.33 -3.93 17.90
N THR A 219 -12.75 -2.74 18.05
CA THR A 219 -11.72 -2.23 17.12
C THR A 219 -10.36 -2.89 17.39
N LEU A 220 -10.07 -3.25 18.63
CA LEU A 220 -8.92 -4.07 19.01
C LEU A 220 -9.16 -5.57 18.77
N CYS A 221 -10.41 -6.06 18.84
CA CYS A 221 -10.80 -7.47 18.69
C CYS A 221 -10.92 -7.96 17.23
N ARG A 222 -10.68 -7.18 16.20
CA ARG A 222 -10.49 -7.75 14.84
C ARG A 222 -9.25 -8.64 14.72
N TYR A 223 -8.46 -8.74 15.79
CA TYR A 223 -7.28 -9.60 15.85
C TYR A 223 -7.61 -11.10 15.92
N GLU A 224 -8.72 -11.52 16.54
CA GLU A 224 -8.98 -12.94 16.83
C GLU A 224 -9.67 -13.72 15.70
N LYS A 225 -10.26 -13.05 14.71
CA LYS A 225 -11.02 -13.73 13.63
C LYS A 225 -10.19 -14.15 12.40
N THR A 226 -8.87 -14.00 12.40
CA THR A 226 -8.00 -14.36 11.26
C THR A 226 -7.01 -15.49 11.59
N GLN A 227 -7.27 -16.26 12.63
CA GLN A 227 -6.52 -17.49 12.98
C GLN A 227 -7.37 -18.75 12.76
N ARG A 228 -8.17 -18.78 11.65
CA ARG A 228 -8.71 -20.06 11.14
C ARG A 228 -8.47 -20.17 9.65
#